data_036559a809b07b780430bc2d113fe1ff
#
_entry.id   036559a809b07b780430bc2d113fe1ff
#
_cell.length_a   1.000
_cell.length_b   1.000
_cell.length_c   1.000
_cell.angle_alpha   90.00
_cell.angle_beta   90.00
_cell.angle_gamma   90.00
#
_symmetry.space_group_name_H-M   'P 1'
#
loop_
_entity.id
_entity.type
_entity.pdbx_description
1 polymer ?
#
loop_
_entity_poly.entity_id
_entity_poly.type
_entity_poly.pdbx_seq_one_letter_code
_entity_poly.pdbx_strand_id
1 'polypeptide(L)'
;MKVAIVHYWLVTMRGGEKVLEELCRMFPQADIYTNVYDPQKISSVIKQHKIYTTKINSWPFATKLYQKYMPFMPKALMDLDLTGYDLIISSESGPAKGVCPAPDAFHVCYCHTPMRYLWDMYHEYFAKANPLVKFFMKKMIPSLRLWDVTSSNLVDHFIANSNFVAQRIQRYYGRKSDVVYPPCDIEKYINNERKPKDFYLFFGQLVGYKRADLAIEACIKSGRKLVIIGDGKSKEAQKYASSGLITFTGRVSDEQVSEYLSQAKALLFPGIEDFGIIPVEANAAGCPVLAYHKGGACDSIKENVTGLFFEEQSALSLIECMNEFESKEAQFQNRKKFTDHVKQFSYDNFRTKIEKIIKDRKRL
;
A
#
# COMPACT_ATOMS: atom_id res chain seq x y z
N MET A 1 5.86 -19.36 -22.40
CA MET A 1 4.74 -18.59 -21.83
C MET A 1 5.01 -17.12 -22.07
N LYS A 2 4.18 -16.48 -22.87
CA LYS A 2 4.24 -15.05 -23.14
C LYS A 2 3.42 -14.31 -22.07
N VAL A 3 4.01 -13.33 -21.40
CA VAL A 3 3.43 -12.66 -20.24
C VAL A 3 3.22 -11.18 -20.51
N ALA A 4 2.04 -10.66 -20.19
CA ALA A 4 1.76 -9.23 -20.11
C ALA A 4 1.53 -8.82 -18.66
N ILE A 5 2.17 -7.75 -18.21
CA ILE A 5 1.90 -7.13 -16.92
C ILE A 5 1.21 -5.79 -17.18
N VAL A 6 0.03 -5.58 -16.60
CA VAL A 6 -0.73 -4.35 -16.75
C VAL A 6 -0.70 -3.58 -15.45
N HIS A 7 -0.20 -2.35 -15.47
CA HIS A 7 -0.16 -1.49 -14.29
C HIS A 7 -0.85 -0.14 -14.60
N TYR A 8 -1.57 0.41 -13.64
CA TYR A 8 -2.45 1.57 -13.86
C TYR A 8 -1.70 2.82 -14.34
N TRP A 9 -0.52 3.17 -13.79
CA TRP A 9 0.41 4.21 -14.26
C TRP A 9 1.81 4.03 -13.67
N LEU A 10 2.83 4.52 -14.36
CA LEU A 10 4.24 4.41 -13.98
C LEU A 10 4.86 5.82 -13.90
N VAL A 11 4.52 6.56 -12.84
CA VAL A 11 4.95 7.96 -12.63
C VAL A 11 5.58 8.20 -11.25
N THR A 12 5.71 7.15 -10.45
CA THR A 12 6.36 7.16 -9.12
C THR A 12 6.85 5.75 -8.78
N MET A 13 7.68 5.64 -7.70
CA MET A 13 8.02 4.34 -7.09
C MET A 13 7.45 4.32 -5.67
N ARG A 14 6.31 3.67 -5.49
CA ARG A 14 5.63 3.47 -4.20
C ARG A 14 5.41 1.97 -3.95
N GLY A 15 4.60 1.61 -2.97
CA GLY A 15 4.33 0.21 -2.62
C GLY A 15 3.81 -0.66 -3.75
N GLY A 16 2.91 -0.12 -4.59
CA GLY A 16 2.40 -0.84 -5.77
C GLY A 16 3.47 -1.10 -6.81
N GLU A 17 4.31 -0.10 -7.10
CA GLU A 17 5.39 -0.22 -8.05
C GLU A 17 6.55 -1.11 -7.53
N LYS A 18 6.73 -1.24 -6.21
CA LYS A 18 7.65 -2.24 -5.63
C LYS A 18 7.17 -3.68 -5.87
N VAL A 19 5.86 -3.91 -5.77
CA VAL A 19 5.27 -5.21 -6.14
C VAL A 19 5.44 -5.47 -7.63
N LEU A 20 5.16 -4.48 -8.48
CA LEU A 20 5.39 -4.59 -9.91
C LEU A 20 6.86 -4.91 -10.24
N GLU A 21 7.78 -4.24 -9.57
CA GLU A 21 9.22 -4.49 -9.75
C GLU A 21 9.57 -5.95 -9.42
N GLU A 22 8.95 -6.54 -8.41
CA GLU A 22 9.15 -7.94 -8.08
C GLU A 22 8.50 -8.87 -9.11
N LEU A 23 7.32 -8.56 -9.61
CA LEU A 23 6.73 -9.28 -10.73
C LEU A 23 7.59 -9.21 -12.00
N CYS A 24 8.25 -8.08 -12.24
CA CYS A 24 9.24 -7.94 -13.32
C CYS A 24 10.43 -8.88 -13.15
N ARG A 25 10.96 -9.04 -11.94
CA ARG A 25 12.03 -10.01 -11.65
C ARG A 25 11.59 -11.46 -11.85
N MET A 26 10.34 -11.79 -11.51
CA MET A 26 9.77 -13.13 -11.70
C MET A 26 9.52 -13.44 -13.19
N PHE A 27 9.18 -12.45 -13.99
CA PHE A 27 8.85 -12.58 -15.40
C PHE A 27 9.70 -11.64 -16.28
N PRO A 28 11.02 -11.87 -16.39
CA PRO A 28 11.93 -10.94 -17.09
C PRO A 28 11.62 -10.79 -18.58
N GLN A 29 10.84 -11.72 -19.16
CA GLN A 29 10.38 -11.67 -20.56
C GLN A 29 9.05 -10.95 -20.73
N ALA A 30 8.41 -10.44 -19.66
CA ALA A 30 7.10 -9.82 -19.74
C ALA A 30 7.12 -8.47 -20.48
N ASP A 31 6.09 -8.22 -21.24
CA ASP A 31 5.78 -6.88 -21.73
C ASP A 31 4.93 -6.12 -20.69
N ILE A 32 5.17 -4.83 -20.53
CA ILE A 32 4.43 -3.99 -19.56
C ILE A 32 3.48 -3.06 -20.32
N TYR A 33 2.24 -2.99 -19.86
CA TYR A 33 1.20 -2.08 -20.36
C TYR A 33 0.79 -1.11 -19.26
N THR A 34 0.70 0.18 -19.59
CA THR A 34 0.31 1.21 -18.62
C THR A 34 -0.37 2.40 -19.29
N ASN A 35 -1.14 3.19 -18.53
CA ASN A 35 -1.77 4.38 -19.09
C ASN A 35 -0.80 5.53 -19.28
N VAL A 36 0.09 5.76 -18.32
CA VAL A 36 1.04 6.88 -18.31
C VAL A 36 2.38 6.41 -17.77
N TYR A 37 3.46 6.85 -18.41
CA TYR A 37 4.82 6.45 -18.09
C TYR A 37 5.77 7.65 -18.01
N ASP A 38 6.52 7.73 -16.91
CA ASP A 38 7.62 8.69 -16.71
C ASP A 38 8.93 7.92 -16.46
N PRO A 39 9.81 7.80 -17.48
CA PRO A 39 11.04 6.99 -17.35
C PRO A 39 12.02 7.51 -16.30
N GLN A 40 11.90 8.78 -15.88
CA GLN A 40 12.82 9.36 -14.88
C GLN A 40 12.46 8.94 -13.45
N LYS A 41 11.26 8.43 -13.23
CA LYS A 41 10.73 8.12 -11.89
C LYS A 41 10.57 6.65 -11.58
N ILE A 42 11.02 5.78 -12.50
CA ILE A 42 10.84 4.33 -12.41
C ILE A 42 12.17 3.63 -12.24
N SER A 43 12.18 2.49 -11.53
CA SER A 43 13.40 1.72 -11.28
C SER A 43 14.03 1.16 -12.56
N SER A 44 15.32 0.87 -12.49
CA SER A 44 16.06 0.25 -13.59
C SER A 44 15.51 -1.14 -13.97
N VAL A 45 14.99 -1.90 -13.00
CA VAL A 45 14.40 -3.21 -13.25
C VAL A 45 13.17 -3.11 -14.16
N ILE A 46 12.23 -2.22 -13.85
CA ILE A 46 11.04 -2.01 -14.69
C ILE A 46 11.42 -1.52 -16.08
N LYS A 47 12.44 -0.65 -16.20
CA LYS A 47 12.92 -0.11 -17.49
C LYS A 47 13.53 -1.15 -18.43
N GLN A 48 13.93 -2.33 -17.95
CA GLN A 48 14.48 -3.39 -18.80
C GLN A 48 13.40 -4.08 -19.65
N HIS A 49 12.12 -3.88 -19.31
CA HIS A 49 11.00 -4.43 -20.06
C HIS A 49 10.56 -3.53 -21.20
N LYS A 50 9.91 -4.11 -22.21
CA LYS A 50 9.17 -3.33 -23.19
C LYS A 50 7.95 -2.71 -22.54
N ILE A 51 7.83 -1.39 -22.59
CA ILE A 51 6.73 -0.66 -21.97
C ILE A 51 5.86 -0.05 -23.05
N TYR A 52 4.61 -0.48 -23.10
CA TYR A 52 3.58 0.02 -23.98
C TYR A 52 2.64 0.94 -23.20
N THR A 53 2.31 2.08 -23.79
CA THR A 53 1.41 3.04 -23.16
C THR A 53 0.11 3.18 -23.93
N THR A 54 -0.97 3.49 -23.25
CA THR A 54 -2.20 3.89 -23.90
C THR A 54 -2.06 5.29 -24.52
N LYS A 55 -3.03 5.70 -25.36
CA LYS A 55 -3.08 7.04 -25.95
C LYS A 55 -3.09 8.18 -24.93
N ILE A 56 -3.46 7.89 -23.67
CA ILE A 56 -3.46 8.89 -22.59
C ILE A 56 -2.05 9.42 -22.31
N ASN A 57 -1.01 8.63 -22.52
CA ASN A 57 0.36 9.07 -22.30
C ASN A 57 0.77 10.27 -23.18
N SER A 58 0.16 10.43 -24.36
CA SER A 58 0.40 11.55 -25.27
C SER A 58 -0.48 12.79 -24.98
N TRP A 59 -1.37 12.72 -23.98
CA TRP A 59 -2.22 13.85 -23.64
C TRP A 59 -1.47 14.95 -22.90
N PRO A 60 -1.98 16.22 -22.94
CA PRO A 60 -1.29 17.34 -22.31
C PRO A 60 -0.95 17.08 -20.84
N PHE A 61 0.31 17.25 -20.47
CA PHE A 61 0.79 17.07 -19.08
C PHE A 61 0.43 15.71 -18.46
N ALA A 62 0.37 14.63 -19.25
CA ALA A 62 -0.09 13.30 -18.81
C ALA A 62 0.58 12.85 -17.52
N THR A 63 1.91 12.96 -17.39
CA THR A 63 2.68 12.57 -16.19
C THR A 63 2.37 13.40 -14.93
N LYS A 64 1.79 14.61 -15.09
CA LYS A 64 1.38 15.47 -13.96
C LYS A 64 -0.11 15.39 -13.68
N LEU A 65 -0.93 15.18 -14.69
CA LEU A 65 -2.40 15.20 -14.61
C LEU A 65 -3.04 13.81 -14.72
N TYR A 66 -2.27 12.73 -14.66
CA TYR A 66 -2.74 11.35 -14.85
C TYR A 66 -3.99 11.01 -14.05
N GLN A 67 -4.08 11.48 -12.78
CA GLN A 67 -5.27 11.24 -11.95
C GLN A 67 -6.54 11.90 -12.49
N LYS A 68 -6.42 13.03 -13.19
CA LYS A 68 -7.56 13.70 -13.82
C LYS A 68 -8.06 12.95 -15.07
N TYR A 69 -7.18 12.17 -15.69
CA TYR A 69 -7.50 11.35 -16.86
C TYR A 69 -8.05 9.97 -16.51
N MET A 70 -8.10 9.64 -15.23
CA MET A 70 -8.60 8.36 -14.76
C MET A 70 -9.97 7.95 -15.35
N PRO A 71 -10.96 8.84 -15.53
CA PRO A 71 -12.25 8.45 -16.12
C PRO A 71 -12.17 7.92 -17.56
N PHE A 72 -11.09 8.20 -18.27
CA PHE A 72 -10.87 7.76 -19.67
C PHE A 72 -10.00 6.50 -19.75
N MET A 73 -9.31 6.13 -18.67
CA MET A 73 -8.44 4.95 -18.61
C MET A 73 -9.19 3.64 -18.85
N PRO A 74 -10.44 3.45 -18.37
CA PRO A 74 -11.21 2.25 -18.68
C PRO A 74 -11.25 1.92 -20.17
N LYS A 75 -11.69 2.88 -21.00
CA LYS A 75 -11.73 2.68 -22.45
C LYS A 75 -10.34 2.45 -23.05
N ALA A 76 -9.36 3.24 -22.63
CA ALA A 76 -8.00 3.15 -23.15
C ALA A 76 -7.34 1.78 -22.88
N LEU A 77 -7.68 1.13 -21.75
CA LEU A 77 -7.21 -0.21 -21.41
C LEU A 77 -7.96 -1.30 -22.18
N MET A 78 -9.27 -1.15 -22.38
CA MET A 78 -10.06 -2.07 -23.21
C MET A 78 -9.62 -2.08 -24.67
N ASP A 79 -9.07 -0.97 -25.17
CA ASP A 79 -8.57 -0.83 -26.55
C ASP A 79 -7.16 -1.46 -26.74
N LEU A 80 -6.52 -2.00 -25.69
CA LEU A 80 -5.21 -2.67 -25.81
C LEU A 80 -5.36 -4.05 -26.46
N ASP A 81 -4.51 -4.33 -27.42
CA ASP A 81 -4.39 -5.66 -28.00
C ASP A 81 -3.46 -6.54 -27.16
N LEU A 82 -4.04 -7.49 -26.46
CA LEU A 82 -3.36 -8.50 -25.65
C LEU A 82 -3.44 -9.90 -26.28
N THR A 83 -3.65 -9.97 -27.59
CA THR A 83 -3.68 -11.24 -28.33
C THR A 83 -2.33 -11.95 -28.27
N GLY A 84 -2.36 -13.26 -28.06
CA GLY A 84 -1.18 -14.11 -28.01
C GLY A 84 -0.36 -14.05 -26.72
N TYR A 85 -0.87 -13.43 -25.64
CA TYR A 85 -0.34 -13.62 -24.30
C TYR A 85 -1.02 -14.81 -23.64
N ASP A 86 -0.21 -15.66 -22.99
CA ASP A 86 -0.68 -16.82 -22.23
C ASP A 86 -1.09 -16.46 -20.80
N LEU A 87 -0.46 -15.42 -20.25
CA LEU A 87 -0.67 -14.93 -18.89
C LEU A 87 -0.72 -13.41 -18.87
N ILE A 88 -1.77 -12.87 -18.28
CA ILE A 88 -1.93 -11.45 -18.01
C ILE A 88 -1.94 -11.26 -16.50
N ILE A 89 -1.08 -10.37 -15.99
CA ILE A 89 -1.04 -10.01 -14.56
C ILE A 89 -1.39 -8.54 -14.45
N SER A 90 -2.58 -8.22 -13.94
CA SER A 90 -2.93 -6.83 -13.61
C SER A 90 -2.53 -6.50 -12.18
N SER A 91 -1.68 -5.48 -12.01
CA SER A 91 -1.30 -4.90 -10.70
C SER A 91 -2.21 -3.70 -10.44
N GLU A 92 -3.17 -3.87 -9.52
CA GLU A 92 -4.41 -3.10 -9.48
C GLU A 92 -4.58 -2.26 -8.21
N SER A 93 -4.69 -0.95 -8.34
CA SER A 93 -5.34 -0.04 -7.38
C SER A 93 -6.12 1.07 -8.11
N GLY A 94 -6.36 0.86 -9.39
CA GLY A 94 -6.99 1.74 -10.35
C GLY A 94 -7.73 0.90 -11.41
N PRO A 95 -7.61 1.23 -12.71
CA PRO A 95 -8.36 0.55 -13.77
C PRO A 95 -7.60 -0.63 -14.43
N ALA A 96 -6.46 -1.09 -13.92
CA ALA A 96 -5.57 -2.02 -14.63
C ALA A 96 -6.22 -3.39 -14.96
N LYS A 97 -7.14 -3.88 -14.11
CA LYS A 97 -7.87 -5.15 -14.35
C LYS A 97 -8.85 -5.09 -15.51
N GLY A 98 -9.15 -3.88 -16.02
CA GLY A 98 -10.16 -3.66 -17.05
C GLY A 98 -9.69 -3.92 -18.48
N VAL A 99 -8.60 -4.66 -18.68
CA VAL A 99 -8.15 -5.12 -20.00
C VAL A 99 -8.99 -6.28 -20.49
N CYS A 100 -9.05 -6.49 -21.81
CA CYS A 100 -9.77 -7.61 -22.43
C CYS A 100 -8.76 -8.73 -22.75
N PRO A 101 -8.71 -9.82 -21.96
CA PRO A 101 -7.86 -10.96 -22.26
C PRO A 101 -8.35 -11.72 -23.48
N ALA A 102 -7.46 -12.39 -24.20
CA ALA A 102 -7.86 -13.39 -25.19
C ALA A 102 -8.53 -14.60 -24.48
N PRO A 103 -9.43 -15.35 -25.15
CA PRO A 103 -10.19 -16.44 -24.53
C PRO A 103 -9.34 -17.55 -23.90
N ASP A 104 -8.12 -17.75 -24.38
CA ASP A 104 -7.14 -18.74 -23.93
C ASP A 104 -6.09 -18.17 -22.95
N ALA A 105 -6.12 -16.86 -22.69
CA ALA A 105 -5.22 -16.21 -21.75
C ALA A 105 -5.73 -16.37 -20.32
N PHE A 106 -4.83 -16.66 -19.37
CA PHE A 106 -5.14 -16.66 -17.94
C PHE A 106 -4.88 -15.29 -17.32
N HIS A 107 -5.93 -14.62 -16.83
CA HIS A 107 -5.85 -13.29 -16.23
C HIS A 107 -5.85 -13.34 -14.71
N VAL A 108 -4.73 -13.02 -14.09
CA VAL A 108 -4.56 -12.88 -12.64
C VAL A 108 -4.52 -11.41 -12.26
N CYS A 109 -5.33 -11.00 -11.30
CA CYS A 109 -5.30 -9.65 -10.75
C CYS A 109 -4.67 -9.64 -9.36
N TYR A 110 -3.47 -9.08 -9.21
CA TYR A 110 -2.91 -8.72 -7.92
C TYR A 110 -3.52 -7.38 -7.47
N CYS A 111 -4.51 -7.45 -6.61
CA CYS A 111 -5.30 -6.31 -6.19
C CYS A 111 -4.69 -5.68 -4.93
N HIS A 112 -4.10 -4.49 -5.09
CA HIS A 112 -3.65 -3.70 -3.94
C HIS A 112 -4.83 -3.14 -3.17
N THR A 113 -5.89 -2.77 -3.87
CA THR A 113 -7.18 -2.34 -3.32
C THR A 113 -8.20 -2.13 -4.44
N PRO A 114 -9.49 -2.44 -4.26
CA PRO A 114 -10.56 -1.87 -5.07
C PRO A 114 -10.52 -0.34 -5.02
N MET A 115 -10.87 0.33 -6.11
CA MET A 115 -10.72 1.78 -6.26
C MET A 115 -11.41 2.56 -5.12
N ARG A 116 -10.64 3.03 -4.12
CA ARG A 116 -11.16 3.68 -2.91
C ARG A 116 -12.03 4.91 -3.21
N TYR A 117 -11.66 5.70 -4.21
CA TYR A 117 -12.40 6.91 -4.60
C TYR A 117 -13.75 6.61 -5.26
N LEU A 118 -13.99 5.37 -5.71
CA LEU A 118 -15.31 4.92 -6.19
C LEU A 118 -16.16 4.38 -5.03
N TRP A 119 -15.55 3.75 -4.02
CA TRP A 119 -16.22 2.98 -2.99
C TRP A 119 -16.15 3.65 -1.62
N ASP A 120 -15.39 3.10 -0.72
CA ASP A 120 -15.37 3.45 0.71
C ASP A 120 -14.89 4.87 1.02
N MET A 121 -13.99 5.44 0.24
CA MET A 121 -13.52 6.81 0.44
C MET A 121 -14.20 7.85 -0.47
N TYR A 122 -15.24 7.47 -1.22
CA TYR A 122 -15.94 8.37 -2.13
C TYR A 122 -16.38 9.68 -1.42
N HIS A 123 -17.01 9.58 -0.27
CA HIS A 123 -17.54 10.73 0.45
C HIS A 123 -16.43 11.67 0.94
N GLU A 124 -15.27 11.13 1.33
CA GLU A 124 -14.13 11.95 1.74
C GLU A 124 -13.54 12.73 0.55
N TYR A 125 -13.33 12.06 -0.59
CA TYR A 125 -12.88 12.73 -1.82
C TYR A 125 -13.89 13.75 -2.32
N PHE A 126 -15.17 13.39 -2.30
CA PHE A 126 -16.25 14.28 -2.71
C PHE A 126 -16.34 15.53 -1.83
N ALA A 127 -16.22 15.41 -0.51
CA ALA A 127 -16.27 16.53 0.41
C ALA A 127 -15.16 17.56 0.12
N LYS A 128 -13.96 17.11 -0.19
CA LYS A 128 -12.77 17.93 -0.46
C LYS A 128 -12.73 18.53 -1.88
N ALA A 129 -13.56 18.03 -2.81
CA ALA A 129 -13.57 18.47 -4.20
C ALA A 129 -14.22 19.85 -4.37
N ASN A 130 -13.76 20.61 -5.35
CA ASN A 130 -14.40 21.87 -5.74
C ASN A 130 -15.74 21.61 -6.49
N PRO A 131 -16.63 22.63 -6.64
CA PRO A 131 -17.96 22.44 -7.23
C PRO A 131 -17.96 21.81 -8.63
N LEU A 132 -17.02 22.18 -9.49
CA LEU A 132 -16.90 21.64 -10.85
C LEU A 132 -16.52 20.14 -10.81
N VAL A 133 -15.55 19.78 -9.99
CA VAL A 133 -15.15 18.36 -9.80
C VAL A 133 -16.30 17.57 -9.19
N LYS A 134 -17.04 18.12 -8.21
CA LYS A 134 -18.24 17.48 -7.64
C LYS A 134 -19.30 17.18 -8.71
N PHE A 135 -19.53 18.12 -9.62
CA PHE A 135 -20.46 17.90 -10.73
C PHE A 135 -20.04 16.73 -11.61
N PHE A 136 -18.77 16.68 -12.04
CA PHE A 136 -18.25 15.55 -12.84
C PHE A 136 -18.26 14.25 -12.06
N MET A 137 -17.88 14.25 -10.78
CA MET A 137 -17.97 13.06 -9.94
C MET A 137 -19.38 12.49 -9.90
N LYS A 138 -20.40 13.32 -9.61
CA LYS A 138 -21.80 12.88 -9.58
C LYS A 138 -22.22 12.22 -10.90
N LYS A 139 -21.78 12.76 -12.04
CA LYS A 139 -22.16 12.26 -13.37
C LYS A 139 -21.41 10.98 -13.76
N MET A 140 -20.14 10.85 -13.42
CA MET A 140 -19.27 9.77 -13.92
C MET A 140 -19.14 8.57 -12.96
N ILE A 141 -19.23 8.80 -11.64
CA ILE A 141 -19.04 7.74 -10.65
C ILE A 141 -20.01 6.56 -10.84
N PRO A 142 -21.32 6.73 -11.11
CA PRO A 142 -22.21 5.60 -11.33
C PRO A 142 -21.74 4.67 -12.46
N SER A 143 -21.35 5.24 -13.59
CA SER A 143 -20.84 4.47 -14.75
C SER A 143 -19.50 3.82 -14.45
N LEU A 144 -18.61 4.51 -13.72
CA LEU A 144 -17.33 3.96 -13.31
C LEU A 144 -17.49 2.80 -12.32
N ARG A 145 -18.44 2.88 -11.39
CA ARG A 145 -18.77 1.77 -10.48
C ARG A 145 -19.27 0.55 -11.23
N LEU A 146 -20.20 0.77 -12.19
CA LEU A 146 -20.71 -0.31 -13.04
C LEU A 146 -19.58 -0.97 -13.81
N TRP A 147 -18.71 -0.17 -14.45
CA TRP A 147 -17.55 -0.66 -15.17
C TRP A 147 -16.58 -1.41 -14.25
N ASP A 148 -16.32 -0.89 -13.06
CA ASP A 148 -15.39 -1.49 -12.09
C ASP A 148 -15.86 -2.88 -11.64
N VAL A 149 -17.17 -3.04 -11.41
CA VAL A 149 -17.77 -4.36 -11.10
C VAL A 149 -17.77 -5.27 -12.32
N THR A 150 -18.21 -4.79 -13.49
CA THR A 150 -18.32 -5.65 -14.69
C THR A 150 -16.94 -6.09 -15.18
N SER A 151 -15.92 -5.22 -15.14
CA SER A 151 -14.54 -5.58 -15.51
C SER A 151 -13.93 -6.63 -14.58
N SER A 152 -14.41 -6.78 -13.36
CA SER A 152 -13.95 -7.85 -12.46
C SER A 152 -14.26 -9.26 -12.97
N ASN A 153 -15.24 -9.41 -13.90
CA ASN A 153 -15.55 -10.68 -14.54
C ASN A 153 -14.53 -11.10 -15.62
N LEU A 154 -13.69 -10.17 -16.08
CA LEU A 154 -12.58 -10.44 -17.01
C LEU A 154 -11.33 -10.99 -16.29
N VAL A 155 -11.39 -11.10 -14.98
CA VAL A 155 -10.32 -11.63 -14.14
C VAL A 155 -10.65 -13.08 -13.79
N ASP A 156 -9.78 -14.02 -14.14
CA ASP A 156 -9.95 -15.43 -13.77
C ASP A 156 -9.66 -15.62 -12.29
N HIS A 157 -8.62 -14.99 -11.76
CA HIS A 157 -8.22 -15.16 -10.39
C HIS A 157 -7.75 -13.85 -9.72
N PHE A 158 -8.31 -13.57 -8.53
CA PHE A 158 -7.89 -12.44 -7.69
C PHE A 158 -6.90 -12.87 -6.62
N ILE A 159 -5.86 -12.07 -6.46
CA ILE A 159 -4.91 -12.13 -5.34
C ILE A 159 -5.02 -10.81 -4.58
N ALA A 160 -5.36 -10.88 -3.31
CA ALA A 160 -5.42 -9.72 -2.42
C ALA A 160 -4.08 -9.53 -1.68
N ASN A 161 -3.68 -8.29 -1.47
CA ASN A 161 -2.47 -7.98 -0.69
C ASN A 161 -2.65 -8.12 0.83
N SER A 162 -3.89 -8.34 1.31
CA SER A 162 -4.24 -8.49 2.74
C SER A 162 -5.62 -9.13 2.88
N ASN A 163 -5.94 -9.65 4.07
CA ASN A 163 -7.29 -10.10 4.40
C ASN A 163 -8.30 -8.96 4.33
N PHE A 164 -7.89 -7.75 4.70
CA PHE A 164 -8.72 -6.56 4.57
C PHE A 164 -9.11 -6.27 3.12
N VAL A 165 -8.17 -6.38 2.20
CA VAL A 165 -8.46 -6.21 0.75
C VAL A 165 -9.25 -7.39 0.19
N ALA A 166 -9.01 -8.62 0.66
CA ALA A 166 -9.81 -9.78 0.28
C ALA A 166 -11.30 -9.59 0.63
N GLN A 167 -11.60 -9.07 1.82
CA GLN A 167 -12.97 -8.72 2.22
C GLN A 167 -13.57 -7.64 1.31
N ARG A 168 -12.79 -6.65 0.88
CA ARG A 168 -13.24 -5.59 -0.04
C ARG A 168 -13.51 -6.13 -1.45
N ILE A 169 -12.66 -7.03 -1.96
CA ILE A 169 -12.89 -7.74 -3.24
C ILE A 169 -14.20 -8.53 -3.16
N GLN A 170 -14.40 -9.29 -2.10
CA GLN A 170 -15.65 -10.03 -1.90
C GLN A 170 -16.86 -9.10 -1.80
N ARG A 171 -16.75 -7.97 -1.10
CA ARG A 171 -17.85 -7.01 -0.92
C ARG A 171 -18.25 -6.29 -2.21
N TYR A 172 -17.26 -5.81 -2.99
CA TYR A 172 -17.53 -4.94 -4.15
C TYR A 172 -17.65 -5.71 -5.45
N TYR A 173 -16.95 -6.83 -5.59
CA TYR A 173 -16.93 -7.62 -6.83
C TYR A 173 -17.64 -8.97 -6.70
N GLY A 174 -18.00 -9.41 -5.48
CA GLY A 174 -18.57 -10.74 -5.26
C GLY A 174 -17.57 -11.88 -5.53
N ARG A 175 -16.27 -11.57 -5.63
CA ARG A 175 -15.22 -12.52 -6.04
C ARG A 175 -14.41 -12.99 -4.82
N LYS A 176 -14.04 -14.28 -4.81
CA LYS A 176 -13.04 -14.82 -3.87
C LYS A 176 -11.63 -14.44 -4.32
N SER A 177 -10.70 -14.38 -3.38
CA SER A 177 -9.29 -14.13 -3.64
C SER A 177 -8.40 -14.92 -2.70
N ASP A 178 -7.21 -15.31 -3.18
CA ASP A 178 -6.14 -15.76 -2.30
C ASP A 178 -5.40 -14.56 -1.72
N VAL A 179 -4.83 -14.71 -0.51
CA VAL A 179 -4.06 -13.63 0.12
C VAL A 179 -2.57 -13.90 -0.05
N VAL A 180 -1.90 -12.99 -0.76
CA VAL A 180 -0.44 -12.96 -0.89
C VAL A 180 0.04 -11.57 -0.47
N TYR A 181 0.68 -11.50 0.69
CA TYR A 181 1.21 -10.24 1.21
C TYR A 181 2.26 -9.66 0.27
N PRO A 182 2.33 -8.31 0.11
CA PRO A 182 3.33 -7.68 -0.73
C PRO A 182 4.74 -7.94 -0.19
N PRO A 183 5.73 -8.09 -1.07
CA PRO A 183 7.11 -8.31 -0.65
C PRO A 183 7.68 -7.06 0.01
N CYS A 184 8.35 -7.26 1.14
CA CYS A 184 9.04 -6.22 1.90
C CYS A 184 10.53 -6.53 1.96
N ASP A 185 11.36 -5.50 1.87
CA ASP A 185 12.82 -5.61 2.03
C ASP A 185 13.17 -5.73 3.52
N ILE A 186 12.85 -6.91 4.09
CA ILE A 186 13.07 -7.17 5.52
C ILE A 186 14.56 -7.27 5.87
N GLU A 187 15.39 -7.73 4.93
CA GLU A 187 16.84 -7.92 5.14
C GLU A 187 17.54 -6.60 5.47
N LYS A 188 17.04 -5.50 4.92
CA LYS A 188 17.54 -4.16 5.20
C LYS A 188 17.49 -3.78 6.68
N TYR A 189 16.55 -4.36 7.44
CA TYR A 189 16.26 -3.98 8.83
C TYR A 189 16.64 -5.06 9.84
N ILE A 190 16.64 -6.34 9.48
CA ILE A 190 16.86 -7.48 10.39
C ILE A 190 18.21 -7.41 11.10
N ASN A 191 19.24 -6.93 10.42
CA ASN A 191 20.60 -6.93 10.95
C ASN A 191 20.93 -5.72 11.86
N ASN A 192 20.00 -4.76 11.99
CA ASN A 192 20.23 -3.59 12.82
C ASN A 192 20.12 -3.93 14.31
N GLU A 193 21.08 -3.47 15.09
CA GLU A 193 21.00 -3.58 16.54
C GLU A 193 19.91 -2.64 17.06
N ARG A 194 19.00 -3.20 17.87
CA ARG A 194 17.94 -2.42 18.48
C ARG A 194 18.46 -1.71 19.74
N LYS A 195 18.35 -0.37 19.78
CA LYS A 195 18.76 0.47 20.91
C LYS A 195 17.64 1.48 21.24
N PRO A 196 16.56 1.06 21.90
CA PRO A 196 15.41 1.92 22.14
C PRO A 196 15.80 3.15 22.94
N LYS A 197 15.33 4.32 22.50
CA LYS A 197 15.41 5.61 23.18
C LYS A 197 13.99 6.03 23.59
N ASP A 198 13.90 7.02 24.45
CA ASP A 198 12.63 7.50 24.98
C ASP A 198 11.89 8.43 23.98
N PHE A 199 11.43 7.84 22.84
CA PHE A 199 10.54 8.50 21.91
C PHE A 199 9.70 7.47 21.12
N TYR A 200 8.48 7.86 20.76
CA TYR A 200 7.64 7.15 19.80
C TYR A 200 7.90 7.65 18.39
N LEU A 201 7.62 6.82 17.40
CA LEU A 201 7.83 7.16 15.99
C LEU A 201 6.48 7.16 15.24
N PHE A 202 6.26 8.15 14.39
CA PHE A 202 5.30 8.11 13.31
C PHE A 202 6.06 8.20 11.99
N PHE A 203 5.79 7.29 11.07
CA PHE A 203 6.44 7.28 9.76
C PHE A 203 5.42 7.21 8.64
N GLY A 204 5.44 8.18 7.72
CA GLY A 204 4.59 8.21 6.54
C GLY A 204 4.21 9.62 6.07
N GLN A 205 3.55 9.70 4.91
CA GLN A 205 3.01 10.97 4.43
C GLN A 205 1.97 11.53 5.41
N LEU A 206 2.00 12.84 5.64
CA LEU A 206 1.04 13.53 6.51
C LEU A 206 -0.28 13.78 5.75
N VAL A 207 -1.01 12.71 5.48
CA VAL A 207 -2.32 12.72 4.82
C VAL A 207 -3.41 12.25 5.79
N GLY A 208 -4.64 12.74 5.59
CA GLY A 208 -5.71 12.59 6.58
C GLY A 208 -5.98 11.16 7.04
N TYR A 209 -5.98 10.17 6.15
CA TYR A 209 -6.30 8.79 6.51
C TYR A 209 -5.20 8.10 7.35
N LYS A 210 -3.97 8.63 7.36
CA LYS A 210 -2.86 8.10 8.19
C LYS A 210 -2.92 8.59 9.64
N ARG A 211 -3.73 9.61 9.93
CA ARG A 211 -4.04 10.09 11.27
C ARG A 211 -2.82 10.46 12.12
N ALA A 212 -1.82 11.15 11.52
CA ALA A 212 -0.71 11.73 12.28
C ALA A 212 -1.19 12.71 13.37
N ASP A 213 -2.34 13.36 13.16
CA ASP A 213 -3.05 14.17 14.14
C ASP A 213 -3.28 13.44 15.46
N LEU A 214 -3.74 12.19 15.40
CA LEU A 214 -3.97 11.33 16.56
C LEU A 214 -2.67 11.00 17.33
N ALA A 215 -1.60 10.64 16.61
CA ALA A 215 -0.31 10.36 17.24
C ALA A 215 0.24 11.60 17.96
N ILE A 216 0.13 12.78 17.33
CA ILE A 216 0.53 14.07 17.91
C ILE A 216 -0.28 14.37 19.17
N GLU A 217 -1.62 14.30 19.06
CA GLU A 217 -2.52 14.58 20.17
C GLU A 217 -2.27 13.65 21.37
N ALA A 218 -2.11 12.35 21.11
CA ALA A 218 -1.83 11.36 22.15
C ALA A 218 -0.51 11.65 22.87
N CYS A 219 0.55 11.94 22.13
CA CYS A 219 1.86 12.24 22.73
C CYS A 219 1.85 13.56 23.52
N ILE A 220 1.22 14.61 23.02
CA ILE A 220 1.07 15.88 23.74
C ILE A 220 0.31 15.71 25.05
N LYS A 221 -0.88 15.04 24.99
CA LYS A 221 -1.72 14.83 26.18
C LYS A 221 -1.05 13.97 27.25
N SER A 222 -0.18 13.05 26.83
CA SER A 222 0.49 12.11 27.73
C SER A 222 1.94 12.52 28.10
N GLY A 223 2.43 13.67 27.61
CA GLY A 223 3.79 14.16 27.88
C GLY A 223 4.90 13.31 27.22
N ARG A 224 4.59 12.52 26.20
CA ARG A 224 5.54 11.62 25.53
C ARG A 224 6.17 12.27 24.30
N LYS A 225 7.44 11.91 24.03
CA LYS A 225 8.16 12.41 22.85
C LYS A 225 7.75 11.65 21.60
N LEU A 226 7.56 12.38 20.49
CA LEU A 226 7.23 11.82 19.18
C LEU A 226 8.15 12.38 18.11
N VAL A 227 8.77 11.48 17.34
CA VAL A 227 9.47 11.83 16.10
C VAL A 227 8.54 11.50 14.93
N ILE A 228 8.39 12.43 13.99
CA ILE A 228 7.56 12.28 12.80
C ILE A 228 8.44 12.36 11.57
N ILE A 229 8.51 11.26 10.83
CA ILE A 229 9.21 11.16 9.54
C ILE A 229 8.17 11.20 8.41
N GLY A 230 8.32 12.12 7.49
CA GLY A 230 7.50 12.19 6.28
C GLY A 230 7.21 13.60 5.81
N ASP A 231 6.71 13.68 4.58
CA ASP A 231 6.31 14.93 3.94
C ASP A 231 4.84 15.22 4.16
N GLY A 232 4.51 16.49 4.17
CA GLY A 232 3.15 17.00 4.19
C GLY A 232 3.03 18.25 5.06
N LYS A 233 1.96 19.00 4.82
CA LYS A 233 1.57 20.14 5.66
C LYS A 233 0.51 19.64 6.63
N SER A 234 0.86 19.48 7.90
CA SER A 234 -0.11 19.31 8.97
C SER A 234 -0.22 20.64 9.73
N LYS A 235 -1.43 21.18 9.86
CA LYS A 235 -1.69 22.36 10.70
C LYS A 235 -1.39 22.04 12.16
N GLU A 236 -1.69 20.81 12.59
CA GLU A 236 -1.39 20.29 13.92
C GLU A 236 0.12 20.23 14.15
N ALA A 237 0.88 19.77 13.13
CA ALA A 237 2.33 19.76 13.16
C ALA A 237 2.92 21.13 13.48
N GLN A 238 2.42 22.18 12.82
CA GLN A 238 2.88 23.55 13.04
C GLN A 238 2.47 24.09 14.42
N LYS A 239 1.25 23.73 14.88
CA LYS A 239 0.70 24.15 16.17
C LYS A 239 1.54 23.62 17.35
N TYR A 240 2.10 22.42 17.26
CA TYR A 240 2.81 21.75 18.36
C TYR A 240 4.33 21.74 18.20
N ALA A 241 4.88 22.38 17.16
CA ALA A 241 6.33 22.46 16.95
C ALA A 241 7.09 23.13 18.14
N SER A 242 6.42 24.01 18.88
CA SER A 242 7.01 24.68 20.06
C SER A 242 6.88 23.90 21.36
N SER A 243 6.23 22.73 21.36
CA SER A 243 6.00 21.95 22.60
C SER A 243 7.25 21.30 23.19
N GLY A 244 8.33 21.17 22.41
CA GLY A 244 9.54 20.40 22.78
C GLY A 244 9.33 18.87 22.78
N LEU A 245 8.08 18.38 22.64
CA LEU A 245 7.75 16.96 22.61
C LEU A 245 7.70 16.39 21.20
N ILE A 246 7.40 17.21 20.19
CA ILE A 246 7.21 16.76 18.81
C ILE A 246 8.38 17.22 17.93
N THR A 247 9.05 16.27 17.30
CA THR A 247 10.14 16.53 16.35
C THR A 247 9.69 16.13 14.93
N PHE A 248 9.76 17.08 13.99
CA PHE A 248 9.51 16.82 12.58
C PHE A 248 10.82 16.76 11.83
N THR A 249 11.10 15.64 11.19
CA THR A 249 12.35 15.48 10.41
C THR A 249 12.15 15.82 8.94
N GLY A 250 10.91 15.86 8.46
CA GLY A 250 10.64 15.84 7.03
C GLY A 250 10.99 14.50 6.41
N ARG A 251 11.37 14.52 5.12
CA ARG A 251 11.88 13.33 4.43
C ARG A 251 13.33 13.09 4.81
N VAL A 252 13.66 11.87 5.16
CA VAL A 252 15.01 11.41 5.53
C VAL A 252 15.45 10.29 4.58
N SER A 253 16.74 9.92 4.60
CA SER A 253 17.24 8.80 3.83
C SER A 253 16.73 7.46 4.38
N ASP A 254 16.82 6.42 3.58
CA ASP A 254 16.43 5.08 3.97
C ASP A 254 17.26 4.54 5.15
N GLU A 255 18.54 4.89 5.21
CA GLU A 255 19.44 4.55 6.32
C GLU A 255 18.98 5.23 7.61
N GLN A 256 18.60 6.50 7.54
CA GLN A 256 18.05 7.24 8.68
C GLN A 256 16.70 6.68 9.13
N VAL A 257 15.82 6.25 8.18
CA VAL A 257 14.58 5.53 8.54
C VAL A 257 14.89 4.29 9.36
N SER A 258 15.88 3.50 8.92
CA SER A 258 16.29 2.27 9.58
C SER A 258 16.85 2.55 10.99
N GLU A 259 17.62 3.63 11.13
CA GLU A 259 18.14 4.09 12.43
C GLU A 259 16.99 4.51 13.36
N TYR A 260 16.06 5.35 12.91
CA TYR A 260 14.91 5.76 13.73
C TYR A 260 14.06 4.57 14.17
N LEU A 261 13.81 3.61 13.28
CA LEU A 261 13.07 2.38 13.60
C LEU A 261 13.80 1.54 14.67
N SER A 262 15.13 1.45 14.61
CA SER A 262 15.93 0.73 15.62
C SER A 262 15.96 1.42 16.97
N GLN A 263 15.77 2.75 17.01
CA GLN A 263 15.86 3.59 18.21
C GLN A 263 14.49 3.96 18.81
N ALA A 264 13.41 3.89 18.06
CA ALA A 264 12.10 4.25 18.60
C ALA A 264 11.61 3.27 19.67
N LYS A 265 10.96 3.75 20.72
CA LYS A 265 10.29 2.91 21.73
C LYS A 265 9.25 2.01 21.05
N ALA A 266 8.36 2.59 20.27
CA ALA A 266 7.42 1.90 19.36
C ALA A 266 7.03 2.81 18.20
N LEU A 267 6.54 2.19 17.11
CA LEU A 267 5.90 2.89 16.00
C LEU A 267 4.40 3.09 16.33
N LEU A 268 3.89 4.31 16.17
CA LEU A 268 2.47 4.61 16.24
C LEU A 268 1.85 4.54 14.84
N PHE A 269 0.82 3.70 14.65
CA PHE A 269 0.17 3.47 13.37
C PHE A 269 -1.36 3.64 13.48
N PRO A 270 -1.85 4.88 13.65
CA PRO A 270 -3.25 5.16 13.93
C PRO A 270 -4.16 5.18 12.68
N GLY A 271 -3.59 5.08 11.48
CA GLY A 271 -4.32 5.09 10.22
C GLY A 271 -4.89 3.75 9.81
N ILE A 272 -5.78 3.76 8.80
CA ILE A 272 -6.28 2.55 8.15
C ILE A 272 -5.61 2.45 6.78
N GLU A 273 -4.79 1.42 6.59
CA GLU A 273 -4.16 1.13 5.31
C GLU A 273 -4.59 -0.23 4.76
N ASP A 274 -4.40 -0.46 3.46
CA ASP A 274 -4.80 -1.70 2.81
C ASP A 274 -3.93 -2.88 3.24
N PHE A 275 -2.63 -2.65 3.46
CA PHE A 275 -1.70 -3.62 4.02
C PHE A 275 -0.86 -3.02 5.16
N GLY A 276 -0.16 -1.91 4.91
CA GLY A 276 0.76 -1.33 5.88
C GLY A 276 2.16 -1.95 5.80
N ILE A 277 2.96 -1.55 4.81
CA ILE A 277 4.36 -1.97 4.68
C ILE A 277 5.20 -1.46 5.87
N ILE A 278 4.94 -0.25 6.33
CA ILE A 278 5.68 0.40 7.43
C ILE A 278 5.65 -0.42 8.73
N PRO A 279 4.53 -0.99 9.21
CA PRO A 279 4.52 -1.94 10.32
C PRO A 279 5.44 -3.14 10.12
N VAL A 280 5.53 -3.69 8.90
CA VAL A 280 6.46 -4.79 8.61
C VAL A 280 7.91 -4.34 8.70
N GLU A 281 8.26 -3.17 8.14
CA GLU A 281 9.60 -2.58 8.24
C GLU A 281 9.98 -2.30 9.70
N ALA A 282 9.05 -1.77 10.50
CA ALA A 282 9.25 -1.56 11.94
C ALA A 282 9.50 -2.88 12.67
N ASN A 283 8.67 -3.89 12.44
CA ASN A 283 8.86 -5.20 13.02
C ASN A 283 10.17 -5.87 12.54
N ALA A 284 10.57 -5.69 11.28
CA ALA A 284 11.85 -6.16 10.78
C ALA A 284 13.03 -5.48 11.51
N ALA A 285 12.91 -4.20 11.88
CA ALA A 285 13.85 -3.51 12.75
C ALA A 285 13.73 -3.91 14.25
N GLY A 286 12.76 -4.77 14.62
CA GLY A 286 12.44 -5.15 15.99
C GLY A 286 11.69 -4.07 16.76
N CYS A 287 11.17 -3.06 16.09
CA CYS A 287 10.36 -2.01 16.68
C CYS A 287 8.91 -2.50 16.84
N PRO A 288 8.37 -2.52 18.05
CA PRO A 288 6.95 -2.82 18.26
C PRO A 288 6.05 -1.78 17.59
N VAL A 289 4.84 -2.21 17.19
CA VAL A 289 3.88 -1.32 16.56
C VAL A 289 2.61 -1.21 17.40
N LEU A 290 2.18 0.01 17.69
CA LEU A 290 0.90 0.30 18.33
C LEU A 290 -0.06 0.79 17.24
N ALA A 291 -1.03 -0.02 16.85
CA ALA A 291 -1.86 0.22 15.68
C ALA A 291 -3.34 0.26 16.01
N TYR A 292 -4.09 1.04 15.21
CA TYR A 292 -5.54 0.93 15.21
C TYR A 292 -5.96 -0.45 14.69
N HIS A 293 -6.86 -1.13 15.44
CA HIS A 293 -7.29 -2.51 15.17
C HIS A 293 -8.19 -2.60 13.93
N LYS A 294 -7.68 -2.09 12.79
CA LYS A 294 -8.42 -2.11 11.52
C LYS A 294 -7.48 -2.02 10.32
N GLY A 295 -7.93 -2.61 9.20
CA GLY A 295 -7.17 -2.59 7.95
C GLY A 295 -6.08 -3.65 7.92
N GLY A 296 -5.09 -3.45 7.04
CA GLY A 296 -3.99 -4.39 6.85
C GLY A 296 -3.01 -4.46 8.02
N ALA A 297 -3.08 -3.55 8.99
CA ALA A 297 -2.32 -3.65 10.24
C ALA A 297 -2.62 -4.98 10.98
N CYS A 298 -3.86 -5.47 10.89
CA CYS A 298 -4.26 -6.76 11.48
C CYS A 298 -3.54 -7.97 10.85
N ASP A 299 -3.03 -7.82 9.64
CA ASP A 299 -2.23 -8.84 8.96
C ASP A 299 -0.72 -8.69 9.22
N SER A 300 -0.24 -7.46 9.33
CA SER A 300 1.18 -7.14 9.44
C SER A 300 1.71 -7.17 10.87
N ILE A 301 0.84 -7.16 11.88
CA ILE A 301 1.20 -7.17 13.30
C ILE A 301 0.68 -8.46 13.95
N LYS A 302 1.51 -9.08 14.78
CA LYS A 302 1.11 -10.19 15.65
C LYS A 302 0.93 -9.65 17.05
N GLU A 303 -0.33 -9.57 17.49
CA GLU A 303 -0.71 -9.02 18.80
C GLU A 303 0.05 -9.69 19.94
N ASN A 304 0.47 -8.91 20.94
CA ASN A 304 1.29 -9.34 22.09
C ASN A 304 2.65 -9.97 21.74
N VAL A 305 3.06 -9.94 20.46
CA VAL A 305 4.34 -10.48 20.00
C VAL A 305 5.16 -9.40 19.28
N THR A 306 4.56 -8.70 18.31
CA THR A 306 5.25 -7.64 17.54
C THR A 306 4.58 -6.27 17.69
N GLY A 307 3.49 -6.19 18.46
CA GLY A 307 2.79 -4.95 18.74
C GLY A 307 1.51 -5.17 19.55
N LEU A 308 0.77 -4.07 19.74
CA LEU A 308 -0.55 -4.04 20.37
C LEU A 308 -1.52 -3.29 19.47
N PHE A 309 -2.81 -3.54 19.69
CA PHE A 309 -3.89 -2.83 19.02
C PHE A 309 -4.66 -1.94 19.99
N PHE A 310 -5.20 -0.83 19.47
CA PHE A 310 -6.20 -0.03 20.16
C PHE A 310 -7.50 -0.01 19.35
N GLU A 311 -8.64 -0.05 20.05
CA GLU A 311 -9.94 -0.37 19.46
C GLU A 311 -10.69 0.84 18.92
N GLU A 312 -10.45 2.04 19.44
CA GLU A 312 -11.09 3.26 18.98
C GLU A 312 -10.07 4.20 18.33
N GLN A 313 -10.39 4.76 17.17
CA GLN A 313 -9.52 5.71 16.48
C GLN A 313 -9.55 7.08 17.18
N SER A 314 -9.16 7.10 18.45
CA SER A 314 -9.11 8.25 19.35
C SER A 314 -7.75 8.39 20.04
N ALA A 315 -7.38 9.61 20.43
CA ALA A 315 -6.13 9.85 21.17
C ALA A 315 -6.14 9.15 22.54
N LEU A 316 -7.32 9.05 23.18
CA LEU A 316 -7.46 8.38 24.48
C LEU A 316 -7.15 6.89 24.37
N SER A 317 -7.78 6.19 23.43
CA SER A 317 -7.55 4.75 23.23
C SER A 317 -6.08 4.46 22.84
N LEU A 318 -5.44 5.34 22.05
CA LEU A 318 -4.01 5.23 21.77
C LEU A 318 -3.15 5.44 23.03
N ILE A 319 -3.51 6.39 23.92
CA ILE A 319 -2.80 6.60 25.20
C ILE A 319 -2.92 5.37 26.10
N GLU A 320 -4.09 4.76 26.18
CA GLU A 320 -4.31 3.51 26.94
C GLU A 320 -3.43 2.39 26.40
N CYS A 321 -3.39 2.21 25.08
CA CYS A 321 -2.50 1.25 24.43
C CYS A 321 -1.01 1.53 24.70
N MET A 322 -0.59 2.81 24.72
CA MET A 322 0.78 3.20 25.07
C MET A 322 1.09 2.86 26.54
N ASN A 323 0.17 3.08 27.47
CA ASN A 323 0.32 2.72 28.88
C ASN A 323 0.44 1.18 29.04
N GLU A 324 -0.41 0.42 28.35
CA GLU A 324 -0.34 -1.03 28.33
C GLU A 324 0.99 -1.53 27.79
N PHE A 325 1.43 -0.96 26.65
CA PHE A 325 2.72 -1.31 26.04
C PHE A 325 3.88 -1.06 27.01
N GLU A 326 3.92 0.10 27.68
CA GLU A 326 4.98 0.44 28.62
C GLU A 326 5.00 -0.50 29.84
N SER A 327 3.84 -0.95 30.31
CA SER A 327 3.76 -1.96 31.38
C SER A 327 4.27 -3.35 30.98
N LYS A 328 4.28 -3.64 29.67
CA LYS A 328 4.66 -4.95 29.07
C LYS A 328 5.93 -4.85 28.20
N GLU A 329 6.69 -3.77 28.25
CA GLU A 329 7.79 -3.49 27.31
C GLU A 329 8.80 -4.65 27.23
N ALA A 330 9.08 -5.33 28.32
CA ALA A 330 9.97 -6.48 28.39
C ALA A 330 9.55 -7.64 27.45
N GLN A 331 8.26 -7.79 27.16
CA GLN A 331 7.75 -8.85 26.27
C GLN A 331 8.17 -8.64 24.81
N PHE A 332 8.45 -7.37 24.41
CA PHE A 332 8.79 -6.98 23.05
C PHE A 332 10.30 -6.92 22.79
N GLN A 333 11.13 -7.41 23.72
CA GLN A 333 12.59 -7.41 23.54
C GLN A 333 13.12 -8.65 22.80
N ASN A 334 12.31 -9.69 22.64
CA ASN A 334 12.75 -10.92 21.96
C ASN A 334 12.80 -10.75 20.44
N ARG A 335 13.95 -10.33 19.93
CA ARG A 335 14.22 -10.08 18.52
C ARG A 335 13.85 -11.25 17.61
N LYS A 336 14.08 -12.49 18.05
CA LYS A 336 13.77 -13.69 17.26
C LYS A 336 12.28 -13.78 16.91
N LYS A 337 11.38 -13.43 17.84
CA LYS A 337 9.93 -13.46 17.58
C LYS A 337 9.54 -12.50 16.45
N PHE A 338 10.16 -11.32 16.37
CA PHE A 338 9.96 -10.35 15.30
C PHE A 338 10.49 -10.90 13.98
N THR A 339 11.72 -11.39 13.94
CA THR A 339 12.33 -11.94 12.73
C THR A 339 11.53 -13.12 12.17
N ASP A 340 11.07 -14.03 13.02
CA ASP A 340 10.27 -15.18 12.58
C ASP A 340 8.90 -14.72 12.03
N HIS A 341 8.29 -13.69 12.61
CA HIS A 341 7.04 -13.14 12.12
C HIS A 341 7.18 -12.48 10.75
N VAL A 342 8.23 -11.68 10.53
CA VAL A 342 8.35 -10.91 9.28
C VAL A 342 8.79 -11.74 8.07
N LYS A 343 9.32 -12.95 8.25
CA LYS A 343 9.72 -13.86 7.16
C LYS A 343 8.58 -14.13 6.17
N GLN A 344 7.33 -14.13 6.63
CA GLN A 344 6.16 -14.31 5.77
C GLN A 344 5.97 -13.20 4.73
N PHE A 345 6.63 -12.05 4.91
CA PHE A 345 6.58 -10.89 4.02
C PHE A 345 7.83 -10.77 3.14
N SER A 346 8.71 -11.78 3.13
CA SER A 346 9.91 -11.79 2.30
C SER A 346 9.59 -11.89 0.80
N TYR A 347 10.55 -11.48 -0.02
CA TYR A 347 10.48 -11.67 -1.48
C TYR A 347 10.30 -13.12 -1.87
N ASP A 348 11.01 -14.06 -1.23
CA ASP A 348 10.95 -15.49 -1.55
C ASP A 348 9.58 -16.09 -1.25
N ASN A 349 8.95 -15.69 -0.12
CA ASN A 349 7.61 -16.15 0.19
C ASN A 349 6.57 -15.59 -0.80
N PHE A 350 6.72 -14.34 -1.21
CA PHE A 350 5.88 -13.73 -2.24
C PHE A 350 5.99 -14.52 -3.57
N ARG A 351 7.21 -14.73 -4.06
CA ARG A 351 7.49 -15.49 -5.30
C ARG A 351 6.87 -16.86 -5.26
N THR A 352 7.17 -17.63 -4.20
CA THR A 352 6.67 -19.00 -4.03
C THR A 352 5.15 -19.07 -4.09
N LYS A 353 4.44 -18.14 -3.42
CA LYS A 353 2.98 -18.10 -3.43
C LYS A 353 2.40 -17.72 -4.79
N ILE A 354 2.95 -16.68 -5.45
CA ILE A 354 2.51 -16.26 -6.79
C ILE A 354 2.71 -17.39 -7.80
N GLU A 355 3.89 -18.02 -7.81
CA GLU A 355 4.17 -19.14 -8.72
C GLU A 355 3.24 -20.32 -8.50
N LYS A 356 2.97 -20.66 -7.24
CA LYS A 356 2.04 -21.74 -6.91
C LYS A 356 0.65 -21.45 -7.46
N ILE A 357 0.10 -20.25 -7.23
CA ILE A 357 -1.23 -19.86 -7.72
C ILE A 357 -1.30 -19.97 -9.26
N ILE A 358 -0.29 -19.43 -9.95
CA ILE A 358 -0.27 -19.46 -11.43
C ILE A 358 -0.17 -20.91 -11.94
N LYS A 359 0.64 -21.78 -11.33
CA LYS A 359 0.77 -23.19 -11.72
C LYS A 359 -0.50 -23.99 -11.46
N ASP A 360 -1.11 -23.82 -10.29
CA ASP A 360 -2.28 -24.59 -9.87
C ASP A 360 -3.53 -24.23 -10.69
N ARG A 361 -3.67 -22.95 -11.05
CA ARG A 361 -4.86 -22.42 -11.77
C ARG A 361 -4.76 -22.54 -13.29
N LYS A 362 -3.55 -22.53 -13.87
CA LYS A 362 -3.36 -22.75 -15.31
C LYS A 362 -3.64 -24.22 -15.75
N ARG A 363 -3.78 -25.14 -14.81
CA ARG A 363 -4.10 -26.55 -15.06
C ARG A 363 -5.59 -26.86 -15.07
N LEU A 364 -6.42 -25.86 -14.73
CA LEU A 364 -7.89 -25.93 -14.77
C LEU A 364 -8.44 -25.29 -16.03
#